data_f12b71d90e71b6d9524cb9403ea43100
#
_entry.id   f12b71d90e71b6d9524cb9403ea43100
#
_cell.length_a   1.000
_cell.length_b   1.000
_cell.length_c   1.000
_cell.angle_alpha   90.00
_cell.angle_beta   90.00
_cell.angle_gamma   90.00
#
_symmetry.space_group_name_H-M   'P 1'
#
loop_
_entity.id
_entity.type
_entity.pdbx_description
1 polymer ?
#
loop_
_entity_poly.entity_id
_entity_poly.type
_entity_poly.pdbx_seq_one_letter_code
_entity_poly.pdbx_strand_id
1 'polypeptide(L)'
;MKMVTNETTSWRRRGRVARGLLVAIGLILSAYIVSGLALGMIPRATAPMPAAGADAITIFVESSAIHTAIIVPKQAAGVDWRNRAPPQDLRDPRYAGFPFLAIGWGEAGFFRETPHWRDVKPGTIVHAALGSDRTLIHVDHLPLPRANGRDVKAIRLSPQAYRKLVDFIQAHWKRGGPHYAGYDVYDAFYDANGRYSAAHTCNNWTGDALAAAGVRMGWWTPFPWTVMRWL
;
A
#
# COMPACT_ATOMS: atom_id res chain seq x y z
N MET A 1 -19.08 -13.10 59.04
CA MET A 1 -19.19 -11.86 58.27
C MET A 1 -17.81 -11.40 57.77
N LYS A 2 -17.16 -12.13 56.83
CA LYS A 2 -15.81 -11.85 56.30
C LYS A 2 -15.65 -12.18 54.80
N MET A 3 -16.72 -12.22 53.99
CA MET A 3 -16.59 -12.56 52.55
C MET A 3 -16.78 -11.37 51.59
N VAL A 4 -17.16 -10.17 52.04
CA VAL A 4 -17.48 -9.04 51.16
C VAL A 4 -16.25 -8.18 50.78
N THR A 5 -15.17 -8.27 51.55
CA THR A 5 -14.00 -7.38 51.35
C THR A 5 -13.03 -7.81 50.22
N ASN A 6 -13.11 -9.06 49.76
CA ASN A 6 -12.15 -9.58 48.77
C ASN A 6 -12.57 -9.28 47.32
N GLU A 7 -13.85 -9.18 47.04
CA GLU A 7 -14.36 -8.88 45.69
C GLU A 7 -14.13 -7.43 45.29
N THR A 8 -14.36 -6.47 46.16
CA THR A 8 -14.17 -5.02 45.85
C THR A 8 -12.70 -4.68 45.55
N THR A 9 -11.78 -5.36 46.22
CA THR A 9 -10.33 -5.17 45.98
C THR A 9 -9.89 -5.74 44.62
N SER A 10 -10.48 -6.87 44.20
CA SER A 10 -10.22 -7.50 42.92
C SER A 10 -10.75 -6.65 41.75
N TRP A 11 -11.91 -6.06 41.85
CA TRP A 11 -12.53 -5.17 40.86
C TRP A 11 -11.69 -3.88 40.66
N ARG A 12 -11.25 -3.26 41.75
CA ARG A 12 -10.37 -2.07 41.69
C ARG A 12 -9.02 -2.36 41.06
N ARG A 13 -8.45 -3.53 41.31
CA ARG A 13 -7.20 -3.99 40.73
C ARG A 13 -7.37 -4.25 39.24
N ARG A 14 -8.43 -4.94 38.80
CA ARG A 14 -8.76 -5.18 37.38
C ARG A 14 -8.96 -3.87 36.64
N GLY A 15 -9.69 -2.91 37.22
CA GLY A 15 -9.89 -1.60 36.62
C GLY A 15 -8.60 -0.80 36.44
N ARG A 16 -7.66 -0.86 37.40
CA ARG A 16 -6.34 -0.22 37.28
C ARG A 16 -5.49 -0.87 36.18
N VAL A 17 -5.48 -2.21 36.11
CA VAL A 17 -4.74 -2.93 35.05
C VAL A 17 -5.33 -2.61 33.68
N ALA A 18 -6.64 -2.66 33.50
CA ALA A 18 -7.30 -2.30 32.24
C ALA A 18 -7.00 -0.85 31.81
N ARG A 19 -7.05 0.10 32.74
CA ARG A 19 -6.69 1.50 32.48
C ARG A 19 -5.21 1.63 32.09
N GLY A 20 -4.32 0.92 32.76
CA GLY A 20 -2.88 0.91 32.43
C GLY A 20 -2.62 0.36 31.02
N LEU A 21 -3.30 -0.73 30.63
CA LEU A 21 -3.22 -1.30 29.28
C LEU A 21 -3.75 -0.32 28.22
N LEU A 22 -4.88 0.33 28.45
CA LEU A 22 -5.42 1.32 27.51
C LEU A 22 -4.46 2.50 27.32
N VAL A 23 -3.86 3.00 28.41
CA VAL A 23 -2.84 4.08 28.34
C VAL A 23 -1.63 3.61 27.56
N ALA A 24 -1.12 2.39 27.82
CA ALA A 24 0.03 1.84 27.10
C ALA A 24 -0.24 1.69 25.60
N ILE A 25 -1.41 1.17 25.21
CA ILE A 25 -1.83 1.06 23.82
C ILE A 25 -1.91 2.46 23.18
N GLY A 26 -2.51 3.43 23.86
CA GLY A 26 -2.60 4.82 23.39
C GLY A 26 -1.22 5.44 23.14
N LEU A 27 -0.26 5.23 24.04
CA LEU A 27 1.12 5.70 23.89
C LEU A 27 1.83 5.05 22.70
N ILE A 28 1.67 3.72 22.52
CA ILE A 28 2.26 2.98 21.39
C ILE A 28 1.70 3.50 20.07
N LEU A 29 0.38 3.66 19.96
CA LEU A 29 -0.26 4.18 18.76
C LEU A 29 0.17 5.63 18.47
N SER A 30 0.24 6.48 19.50
CA SER A 30 0.72 7.86 19.37
C SER A 30 2.18 7.90 18.91
N ALA A 31 3.04 7.09 19.50
CA ALA A 31 4.44 6.98 19.08
C ALA A 31 4.57 6.51 17.63
N TYR A 32 3.78 5.53 17.21
CA TYR A 32 3.75 5.05 15.82
C TYR A 32 3.34 6.17 14.85
N ILE A 33 2.25 6.88 15.15
CA ILE A 33 1.77 7.99 14.31
C ILE A 33 2.80 9.10 14.22
N VAL A 34 3.32 9.56 15.37
CA VAL A 34 4.32 10.65 15.43
C VAL A 34 5.59 10.24 14.67
N SER A 35 6.08 9.02 14.88
CA SER A 35 7.27 8.51 14.18
C SER A 35 7.02 8.42 12.66
N GLY A 36 5.86 7.91 12.24
CA GLY A 36 5.50 7.82 10.82
C GLY A 36 5.41 9.18 10.15
N LEU A 37 4.81 10.16 10.82
CA LEU A 37 4.76 11.54 10.32
C LEU A 37 6.14 12.18 10.29
N ALA A 38 6.92 12.09 11.37
CA ALA A 38 8.26 12.71 11.45
C ALA A 38 9.23 12.11 10.42
N LEU A 39 9.36 10.78 10.38
CA LEU A 39 10.25 10.09 9.45
C LEU A 39 9.77 10.22 7.99
N GLY A 40 8.46 10.30 7.77
CA GLY A 40 7.88 10.60 6.47
C GLY A 40 8.23 12.01 5.95
N MET A 41 8.62 12.93 6.84
CA MET A 41 9.08 14.28 6.47
C MET A 41 10.58 14.36 6.20
N ILE A 42 11.37 13.40 6.66
CA ILE A 42 12.82 13.36 6.46
C ILE A 42 13.11 12.65 5.12
N PRO A 43 13.75 13.33 4.14
CA PRO A 43 14.07 12.70 2.88
C PRO A 43 15.10 11.59 3.09
N ARG A 44 14.87 10.44 2.50
CA ARG A 44 15.90 9.41 2.38
C ARG A 44 16.84 9.72 1.22
N ALA A 45 18.08 9.26 1.31
CA ALA A 45 19.01 9.32 0.20
C ALA A 45 18.48 8.43 -0.93
N THR A 46 18.23 9.00 -2.09
CA THR A 46 17.89 8.30 -3.33
C THR A 46 18.89 8.70 -4.39
N ALA A 47 19.21 7.79 -5.31
CA ALA A 47 19.95 8.18 -6.50
C ALA A 47 19.14 9.26 -7.24
N PRO A 48 19.79 10.33 -7.74
CA PRO A 48 19.09 11.37 -8.48
C PRO A 48 18.31 10.75 -9.65
N MET A 49 17.05 11.14 -9.80
CA MET A 49 16.25 10.75 -10.94
C MET A 49 16.83 11.43 -12.20
N PRO A 50 17.15 10.68 -13.25
CA PRO A 50 17.57 11.29 -14.52
C PRO A 50 16.48 12.25 -15.02
N ALA A 51 16.90 13.38 -15.60
CA ALA A 51 15.97 14.36 -16.15
C ALA A 51 15.00 13.70 -17.14
N ALA A 52 13.73 14.01 -17.02
CA ALA A 52 12.69 13.51 -17.90
C ALA A 52 12.75 14.26 -19.25
N GLY A 53 13.23 13.58 -20.28
CA GLY A 53 13.30 14.09 -21.66
C GLY A 53 11.95 14.05 -22.39
N ALA A 54 12.01 14.17 -23.71
CA ALA A 54 10.81 14.07 -24.58
C ALA A 54 10.19 12.66 -24.56
N ASP A 55 11.01 11.63 -24.30
CA ASP A 55 10.64 10.22 -24.21
C ASP A 55 10.17 9.80 -22.79
N ALA A 56 9.87 10.78 -21.93
CA ALA A 56 9.44 10.51 -20.57
C ALA A 56 8.10 9.77 -20.51
N ILE A 57 8.04 8.79 -19.62
CA ILE A 57 6.83 8.03 -19.33
C ILE A 57 6.08 8.71 -18.18
N THR A 58 4.82 9.06 -18.41
CA THR A 58 3.95 9.57 -17.36
C THR A 58 3.32 8.40 -16.61
N ILE A 59 3.57 8.34 -15.33
CA ILE A 59 2.87 7.48 -14.37
C ILE A 59 2.02 8.34 -13.45
N PHE A 60 1.12 7.72 -12.70
CA PHE A 60 0.37 8.45 -11.67
C PHE A 60 0.46 7.70 -10.36
N VAL A 61 0.26 8.42 -9.26
CA VAL A 61 0.05 7.85 -7.94
C VAL A 61 -1.30 8.31 -7.46
N GLU A 62 -2.16 7.35 -7.14
CA GLU A 62 -3.45 7.64 -6.52
C GLU A 62 -3.42 7.33 -5.04
N SER A 63 -4.26 8.02 -4.30
CA SER A 63 -4.39 7.94 -2.86
C SER A 63 -5.84 7.87 -2.44
N SER A 64 -6.15 6.91 -1.60
CA SER A 64 -7.37 6.86 -0.81
C SER A 64 -7.09 7.29 0.64
N ALA A 65 -8.08 7.19 1.51
CA ALA A 65 -7.91 7.49 2.94
C ALA A 65 -6.82 6.64 3.62
N ILE A 66 -6.53 5.43 3.12
CA ILE A 66 -5.64 4.45 3.79
C ILE A 66 -4.60 3.82 2.88
N HIS A 67 -4.73 3.93 1.58
CA HIS A 67 -3.94 3.20 0.60
C HIS A 67 -3.45 4.10 -0.51
N THR A 68 -2.29 3.77 -1.07
CA THR A 68 -1.78 4.37 -2.31
C THR A 68 -1.51 3.28 -3.34
N ALA A 69 -1.77 3.57 -4.62
CA ALA A 69 -1.44 2.72 -5.74
C ALA A 69 -0.65 3.48 -6.82
N ILE A 70 0.15 2.76 -7.59
CA ILE A 70 0.93 3.31 -8.69
C ILE A 70 0.21 2.97 -9.98
N ILE A 71 -0.11 3.99 -10.77
CA ILE A 71 -0.80 3.81 -12.05
C ILE A 71 0.24 3.93 -13.17
N VAL A 72 0.36 2.87 -13.95
CA VAL A 72 1.33 2.77 -15.06
C VAL A 72 0.61 2.56 -16.39
N PRO A 73 1.16 3.05 -17.51
CA PRO A 73 0.66 2.65 -18.83
C PRO A 73 0.94 1.16 -19.05
N LYS A 74 0.00 0.44 -19.65
CA LYS A 74 0.15 -0.99 -19.95
C LYS A 74 1.32 -1.31 -20.83
N GLN A 75 1.70 -0.37 -21.69
CA GLN A 75 2.84 -0.51 -22.58
C GLN A 75 3.64 0.80 -22.59
N ALA A 76 4.90 0.75 -22.16
CA ALA A 76 5.83 1.87 -22.22
C ALA A 76 7.28 1.37 -22.08
N ALA A 77 8.23 2.04 -22.75
CA ALA A 77 9.67 1.82 -22.64
C ALA A 77 10.10 0.33 -22.81
N GLY A 78 9.41 -0.41 -23.69
CA GLY A 78 9.66 -1.82 -23.93
C GLY A 78 9.04 -2.78 -22.90
N VAL A 79 8.30 -2.26 -21.94
CA VAL A 79 7.55 -3.05 -20.94
C VAL A 79 6.12 -3.26 -21.42
N ASP A 80 5.61 -4.48 -21.26
CA ASP A 80 4.22 -4.86 -21.53
C ASP A 80 3.63 -5.60 -20.32
N TRP A 81 2.72 -4.94 -19.62
CA TRP A 81 2.05 -5.47 -18.44
C TRP A 81 0.90 -6.42 -18.75
N ARG A 82 0.43 -6.49 -20.00
CA ARG A 82 -0.70 -7.34 -20.40
C ARG A 82 -0.43 -8.83 -20.19
N ASN A 83 0.86 -9.22 -20.19
CA ASN A 83 1.26 -10.60 -19.87
C ASN A 83 1.20 -10.92 -18.36
N ARG A 84 1.06 -9.90 -17.51
CA ARG A 84 0.96 -10.05 -16.05
C ARG A 84 -0.46 -9.95 -15.54
N ALA A 85 -1.28 -9.13 -16.18
CA ALA A 85 -2.69 -8.92 -15.89
C ALA A 85 -3.49 -9.13 -17.18
N PRO A 86 -3.65 -10.39 -17.63
CA PRO A 86 -4.31 -10.71 -18.88
C PRO A 86 -5.83 -10.63 -18.77
N PRO A 87 -6.55 -10.43 -19.88
CA PRO A 87 -8.01 -10.24 -19.91
C PRO A 87 -8.82 -11.33 -19.21
N GLN A 88 -8.36 -12.59 -19.27
CA GLN A 88 -9.07 -13.75 -18.70
C GLN A 88 -9.10 -13.74 -17.16
N ASP A 89 -8.29 -12.93 -16.50
CA ASP A 89 -8.27 -12.82 -15.04
C ASP A 89 -9.35 -11.86 -14.53
N LEU A 90 -9.97 -11.07 -15.43
CA LEU A 90 -11.06 -10.15 -15.11
C LEU A 90 -12.42 -10.85 -15.20
N ARG A 91 -13.36 -10.43 -14.33
CA ARG A 91 -14.76 -10.87 -14.47
C ARG A 91 -15.40 -10.36 -15.75
N ASP A 92 -14.99 -9.17 -16.24
CA ASP A 92 -15.38 -8.64 -17.53
C ASP A 92 -14.13 -8.28 -18.35
N PRO A 93 -13.74 -9.15 -19.31
CA PRO A 93 -12.55 -8.96 -20.13
C PRO A 93 -12.54 -7.68 -20.98
N ARG A 94 -13.68 -7.01 -21.17
CA ARG A 94 -13.77 -5.75 -21.94
C ARG A 94 -12.94 -4.64 -21.31
N TYR A 95 -12.80 -4.63 -19.98
CA TYR A 95 -11.99 -3.66 -19.25
C TYR A 95 -10.48 -3.82 -19.49
N ALA A 96 -10.04 -4.96 -19.99
CA ALA A 96 -8.66 -5.13 -20.43
C ALA A 96 -8.25 -4.21 -21.60
N GLY A 97 -9.24 -3.62 -22.32
CA GLY A 97 -9.01 -2.58 -23.33
C GLY A 97 -8.53 -1.23 -22.77
N PHE A 98 -8.68 -0.96 -21.47
CA PHE A 98 -8.20 0.28 -20.86
C PHE A 98 -6.67 0.37 -20.88
N PRO A 99 -6.09 1.59 -21.09
CA PRO A 99 -4.66 1.76 -21.36
C PRO A 99 -3.76 1.75 -20.11
N PHE A 100 -4.31 1.84 -18.90
CA PHE A 100 -3.53 1.91 -17.65
C PHE A 100 -3.86 0.77 -16.69
N LEU A 101 -2.91 0.50 -15.78
CA LEU A 101 -3.11 -0.35 -14.61
C LEU A 101 -2.79 0.44 -13.35
N ALA A 102 -3.70 0.42 -12.35
CA ALA A 102 -3.33 0.78 -10.98
C ALA A 102 -2.83 -0.48 -10.27
N ILE A 103 -1.65 -0.38 -9.66
CA ILE A 103 -0.97 -1.50 -9.02
C ILE A 103 -0.73 -1.13 -7.56
N GLY A 104 -1.35 -1.89 -6.66
CA GLY A 104 -1.15 -1.82 -5.22
C GLY A 104 -0.59 -3.12 -4.67
N TRP A 105 0.06 -3.08 -3.51
CA TRP A 105 0.55 -4.24 -2.79
C TRP A 105 0.03 -4.18 -1.35
N GLY A 106 -0.30 -5.33 -0.76
CA GLY A 106 -0.81 -5.35 0.59
C GLY A 106 -0.97 -6.75 1.19
N GLU A 107 -1.44 -6.81 2.45
CA GLU A 107 -1.71 -8.04 3.17
C GLU A 107 -2.98 -8.71 2.64
N ALA A 108 -2.91 -10.03 2.39
CA ALA A 108 -3.94 -10.77 1.69
C ALA A 108 -5.29 -10.83 2.42
N GLY A 109 -5.27 -11.01 3.75
CA GLY A 109 -6.49 -11.02 4.56
C GLY A 109 -7.14 -9.63 4.56
N PHE A 110 -6.33 -8.59 4.73
CA PHE A 110 -6.82 -7.22 4.69
C PHE A 110 -7.45 -6.89 3.33
N PHE A 111 -6.77 -7.18 2.21
CA PHE A 111 -7.33 -6.94 0.88
C PHE A 111 -8.61 -7.73 0.62
N ARG A 112 -8.64 -9.03 0.92
CA ARG A 112 -9.77 -9.89 0.53
C ARG A 112 -10.98 -9.79 1.46
N GLU A 113 -10.76 -9.43 2.73
CA GLU A 113 -11.81 -9.42 3.74
C GLU A 113 -12.35 -8.01 4.05
N THR A 114 -11.71 -6.95 3.49
CA THR A 114 -12.07 -5.57 3.79
C THR A 114 -12.25 -4.71 2.54
N PRO A 115 -13.19 -5.07 1.63
CA PRO A 115 -13.48 -4.27 0.44
C PRO A 115 -13.94 -2.84 0.80
N HIS A 116 -14.54 -2.66 1.99
CA HIS A 116 -14.94 -1.37 2.52
C HIS A 116 -14.41 -1.18 3.95
N TRP A 117 -14.20 0.08 4.35
CA TRP A 117 -13.77 0.45 5.70
C TRP A 117 -14.63 -0.15 6.83
N ARG A 118 -15.93 -0.25 6.61
CA ARG A 118 -16.88 -0.85 7.57
C ARG A 118 -16.67 -2.34 7.81
N ASP A 119 -15.96 -3.00 6.90
CA ASP A 119 -15.72 -4.46 6.95
C ASP A 119 -14.45 -4.80 7.73
N VAL A 120 -13.68 -3.76 8.14
CA VAL A 120 -12.43 -3.90 8.86
C VAL A 120 -12.67 -4.47 10.26
N LYS A 121 -12.10 -5.65 10.51
CA LYS A 121 -12.12 -6.30 11.83
C LYS A 121 -10.86 -5.96 12.61
N PRO A 122 -10.95 -5.64 13.92
CA PRO A 122 -9.77 -5.37 14.74
C PRO A 122 -8.71 -6.48 14.68
N GLY A 123 -9.13 -7.75 14.62
CA GLY A 123 -8.24 -8.91 14.50
C GLY A 123 -7.42 -8.90 13.20
N THR A 124 -8.02 -8.52 12.07
CA THR A 124 -7.33 -8.41 10.78
C THR A 124 -6.26 -7.33 10.83
N ILE A 125 -6.57 -6.16 11.46
CA ILE A 125 -5.58 -5.09 11.66
C ILE A 125 -4.39 -5.58 12.50
N VAL A 126 -4.67 -6.22 13.65
CA VAL A 126 -3.63 -6.72 14.54
C VAL A 126 -2.77 -7.78 13.85
N HIS A 127 -3.39 -8.72 13.12
CA HIS A 127 -2.68 -9.74 12.37
C HIS A 127 -1.75 -9.12 11.32
N ALA A 128 -2.26 -8.21 10.50
CA ALA A 128 -1.48 -7.51 9.51
C ALA A 128 -0.33 -6.69 10.15
N ALA A 129 -0.60 -5.99 11.25
CA ALA A 129 0.39 -5.17 11.95
C ALA A 129 1.53 -5.99 12.57
N LEU A 130 1.24 -7.18 13.12
CA LEU A 130 2.24 -8.09 13.68
C LEU A 130 3.13 -8.74 12.61
N GLY A 131 2.60 -8.88 11.40
CA GLY A 131 3.33 -9.36 10.23
C GLY A 131 2.71 -10.58 9.57
N SER A 132 2.63 -10.52 8.23
CA SER A 132 2.07 -11.57 7.39
C SER A 132 2.94 -11.74 6.14
N ASP A 133 3.29 -12.98 5.84
CA ASP A 133 3.98 -13.34 4.59
C ASP A 133 2.98 -13.61 3.45
N ARG A 134 1.68 -13.51 3.73
CA ARG A 134 0.60 -13.63 2.75
C ARG A 134 0.29 -12.25 2.18
N THR A 135 0.89 -11.94 1.05
CA THR A 135 0.72 -10.65 0.39
C THR A 135 0.15 -10.82 -1.02
N LEU A 136 -0.54 -9.80 -1.51
CA LEU A 136 -1.12 -9.75 -2.83
C LEU A 136 -0.71 -8.45 -3.54
N ILE A 137 -0.64 -8.52 -4.87
CA ILE A 137 -0.73 -7.38 -5.78
C ILE A 137 -2.20 -7.23 -6.17
N HIS A 138 -2.74 -6.04 -6.01
CA HIS A 138 -4.05 -5.65 -6.55
C HIS A 138 -3.85 -4.88 -7.85
N VAL A 139 -4.60 -5.21 -8.87
CA VAL A 139 -4.49 -4.57 -10.19
C VAL A 139 -5.86 -4.17 -10.70
N ASP A 140 -6.06 -2.86 -10.89
CA ASP A 140 -7.23 -2.31 -11.58
C ASP A 140 -6.89 -1.93 -13.01
N HIS A 141 -7.78 -2.23 -13.93
CA HIS A 141 -7.68 -1.76 -15.32
C HIS A 141 -8.42 -0.44 -15.47
N LEU A 142 -7.69 0.64 -15.82
CA LEU A 142 -8.21 2.00 -15.78
C LEU A 142 -8.10 2.72 -17.12
N PRO A 143 -9.05 3.63 -17.43
CA PRO A 143 -8.87 4.64 -18.46
C PRO A 143 -7.73 5.59 -18.10
N LEU A 144 -7.43 6.56 -18.95
CA LEU A 144 -6.44 7.60 -18.66
C LEU A 144 -6.81 8.34 -17.36
N PRO A 145 -5.94 8.30 -16.33
CA PRO A 145 -6.20 8.99 -15.07
C PRO A 145 -6.23 10.52 -15.26
N ARG A 146 -7.05 11.19 -14.47
CA ARG A 146 -7.06 12.65 -14.38
C ARG A 146 -6.32 13.07 -13.11
N ALA A 147 -5.14 13.64 -13.28
CA ALA A 147 -4.42 14.22 -12.16
C ALA A 147 -5.22 15.42 -11.62
N ASN A 148 -5.53 15.42 -10.31
CA ASN A 148 -6.28 16.48 -9.63
C ASN A 148 -5.44 17.21 -8.57
N GLY A 149 -4.14 16.84 -8.43
CA GLY A 149 -3.19 17.43 -7.50
C GLY A 149 -3.38 17.02 -6.03
N ARG A 150 -4.53 16.46 -5.67
CA ARG A 150 -4.85 16.01 -4.30
C ARG A 150 -4.72 14.48 -4.19
N ASP A 151 -5.61 13.77 -4.85
CA ASP A 151 -5.76 12.33 -4.72
C ASP A 151 -5.04 11.57 -5.84
N VAL A 152 -4.80 12.24 -6.97
CA VAL A 152 -4.06 11.68 -8.11
C VAL A 152 -2.99 12.66 -8.55
N LYS A 153 -1.73 12.24 -8.52
CA LYS A 153 -0.58 13.04 -8.95
C LYS A 153 0.16 12.37 -10.10
N ALA A 154 0.52 13.16 -11.12
CA ALA A 154 1.29 12.70 -12.26
C ALA A 154 2.79 12.89 -12.03
N ILE A 155 3.60 11.90 -12.43
CA ILE A 155 5.06 11.92 -12.36
C ILE A 155 5.62 11.56 -13.73
N ARG A 156 6.56 12.34 -14.22
CA ARG A 156 7.28 12.03 -15.45
C ARG A 156 8.60 11.35 -15.13
N LEU A 157 8.76 10.12 -15.57
CA LEU A 157 9.96 9.31 -15.38
C LEU A 157 10.73 9.19 -16.69
N SER A 158 12.05 9.26 -16.63
CA SER A 158 12.85 8.82 -17.78
C SER A 158 12.65 7.32 -18.05
N PRO A 159 12.90 6.79 -19.25
CA PRO A 159 12.79 5.35 -19.52
C PRO A 159 13.61 4.48 -18.56
N GLN A 160 14.78 4.97 -18.13
CA GLN A 160 15.61 4.27 -17.15
C GLN A 160 14.98 4.24 -15.75
N ALA A 161 14.42 5.37 -15.28
CA ALA A 161 13.73 5.45 -14.00
C ALA A 161 12.46 4.57 -14.01
N TYR A 162 11.72 4.58 -15.13
CA TYR A 162 10.56 3.73 -15.30
C TYR A 162 10.92 2.23 -15.24
N ARG A 163 12.00 1.81 -15.88
CA ARG A 163 12.46 0.41 -15.79
C ARG A 163 12.80 0.00 -14.35
N LYS A 164 13.44 0.86 -13.56
CA LYS A 164 13.69 0.58 -12.13
C LYS A 164 12.41 0.41 -11.32
N LEU A 165 11.39 1.24 -11.60
CA LEU A 165 10.06 1.08 -11.02
C LEU A 165 9.45 -0.28 -11.37
N VAL A 166 9.52 -0.64 -12.65
CA VAL A 166 9.02 -1.92 -13.16
C VAL A 166 9.73 -3.11 -12.51
N ASP A 167 11.05 -3.05 -12.40
CA ASP A 167 11.86 -4.10 -11.78
C ASP A 167 11.47 -4.30 -10.31
N PHE A 168 11.25 -3.19 -9.58
CA PHE A 168 10.76 -3.24 -8.20
C PHE A 168 9.39 -3.91 -8.10
N ILE A 169 8.43 -3.49 -8.91
CA ILE A 169 7.07 -4.05 -8.91
C ILE A 169 7.12 -5.54 -9.27
N GLN A 170 7.88 -5.90 -10.30
CA GLN A 170 8.00 -7.29 -10.77
C GLN A 170 8.69 -8.21 -9.74
N ALA A 171 9.61 -7.70 -8.94
CA ALA A 171 10.24 -8.46 -7.86
C ALA A 171 9.24 -8.86 -6.77
N HIS A 172 8.22 -8.02 -6.54
CA HIS A 172 7.14 -8.31 -5.59
C HIS A 172 5.98 -9.12 -6.19
N TRP A 173 5.90 -9.23 -7.50
CA TRP A 173 4.86 -10.00 -8.17
C TRP A 173 5.30 -11.45 -8.32
N LYS A 174 4.65 -12.38 -7.64
CA LYS A 174 5.01 -13.81 -7.67
C LYS A 174 4.72 -14.42 -9.06
N ARG A 175 5.74 -14.94 -9.69
CA ARG A 175 5.60 -15.58 -11.01
C ARG A 175 4.88 -16.90 -10.90
N GLY A 176 3.88 -17.14 -11.78
CA GLY A 176 3.14 -18.40 -11.83
C GLY A 176 2.31 -18.68 -10.57
N GLY A 177 2.12 -17.67 -9.71
CA GLY A 177 1.19 -17.76 -8.59
C GLY A 177 -0.26 -17.71 -9.05
N PRO A 178 -1.20 -18.12 -8.18
CA PRO A 178 -2.61 -18.01 -8.45
C PRO A 178 -3.05 -16.54 -8.56
N HIS A 179 -4.12 -16.31 -9.28
CA HIS A 179 -4.87 -15.06 -9.27
C HIS A 179 -6.24 -15.28 -8.60
N TYR A 180 -6.84 -14.19 -8.17
CA TYR A 180 -8.14 -14.19 -7.50
C TYR A 180 -9.01 -13.07 -8.07
N ALA A 181 -10.32 -13.27 -8.06
CA ALA A 181 -11.26 -12.24 -8.47
C ALA A 181 -11.09 -10.96 -7.61
N GLY A 182 -11.12 -9.81 -8.24
CA GLY A 182 -11.09 -8.52 -7.60
C GLY A 182 -12.39 -8.14 -6.91
N TYR A 183 -12.50 -6.90 -6.47
CA TYR A 183 -13.71 -6.34 -5.87
C TYR A 183 -14.79 -6.11 -6.94
N ASP A 184 -14.37 -5.60 -8.09
CA ASP A 184 -15.22 -5.22 -9.20
C ASP A 184 -15.00 -6.13 -10.43
N VAL A 185 -15.53 -5.73 -11.58
CA VAL A 185 -15.44 -6.48 -12.83
C VAL A 185 -14.16 -6.19 -13.60
N TYR A 186 -13.42 -5.14 -13.22
CA TYR A 186 -12.25 -4.62 -13.94
C TYR A 186 -10.93 -4.79 -13.17
N ASP A 187 -10.94 -5.52 -12.05
CA ASP A 187 -9.77 -5.73 -11.21
C ASP A 187 -9.52 -7.21 -10.87
N ALA A 188 -8.30 -7.51 -10.47
CA ALA A 188 -7.90 -8.83 -10.01
C ALA A 188 -6.79 -8.73 -8.95
N PHE A 189 -6.66 -9.79 -8.14
CA PHE A 189 -5.56 -9.97 -7.20
C PHE A 189 -4.62 -11.06 -7.67
N TYR A 190 -3.32 -10.88 -7.39
CA TYR A 190 -2.26 -11.83 -7.72
C TYR A 190 -1.41 -12.09 -6.49
N ASP A 191 -0.92 -13.33 -6.32
CA ASP A 191 0.03 -13.64 -5.26
C ASP A 191 1.27 -12.76 -5.37
N ALA A 192 1.74 -12.30 -4.22
CA ALA A 192 2.90 -11.44 -4.14
C ALA A 192 3.99 -12.01 -3.24
N ASN A 193 5.20 -11.46 -3.39
CA ASN A 193 6.33 -11.65 -2.51
C ASN A 193 6.41 -10.49 -1.51
N GLY A 194 7.10 -10.74 -0.41
CA GLY A 194 7.34 -9.76 0.64
C GLY A 194 6.53 -10.02 1.90
N ARG A 195 6.92 -9.35 2.98
CA ARG A 195 6.28 -9.45 4.28
C ARG A 195 5.63 -8.12 4.64
N TYR A 196 4.33 -8.15 4.86
CA TYR A 196 3.58 -7.00 5.36
C TYR A 196 3.74 -6.89 6.89
N SER A 197 3.82 -5.67 7.41
CA SER A 197 3.78 -5.37 8.85
C SER A 197 3.47 -3.91 9.09
N ALA A 198 3.28 -3.51 10.37
CA ALA A 198 3.16 -2.08 10.72
C ALA A 198 4.40 -1.26 10.31
N ALA A 199 5.59 -1.86 10.25
CA ALA A 199 6.81 -1.19 9.79
C ALA A 199 6.94 -1.15 8.27
N HIS A 200 6.26 -2.05 7.54
CA HIS A 200 6.29 -2.13 6.08
C HIS A 200 4.87 -2.32 5.54
N THR A 201 4.16 -1.21 5.39
CA THR A 201 2.77 -1.14 4.93
C THR A 201 2.67 -1.04 3.40
N CYS A 202 1.45 -1.10 2.86
CA CYS A 202 1.17 -0.82 1.44
C CYS A 202 1.72 0.55 0.99
N ASN A 203 1.63 1.57 1.84
CA ASN A 203 2.13 2.90 1.53
C ASN A 203 3.67 2.96 1.56
N ASN A 204 4.33 2.19 2.45
CA ASN A 204 5.78 2.02 2.40
C ASN A 204 6.21 1.39 1.08
N TRP A 205 5.51 0.33 0.65
CA TRP A 205 5.79 -0.33 -0.62
C TRP A 205 5.72 0.66 -1.81
N THR A 206 4.67 1.49 -1.86
CA THR A 206 4.54 2.56 -2.87
C THR A 206 5.70 3.55 -2.80
N GLY A 207 6.06 4.00 -1.58
CA GLY A 207 7.20 4.89 -1.37
C GLY A 207 8.54 4.26 -1.77
N ASP A 208 8.72 2.96 -1.51
CA ASP A 208 9.93 2.21 -1.86
C ASP A 208 10.04 2.02 -3.38
N ALA A 209 8.93 1.72 -4.05
CA ALA A 209 8.86 1.62 -5.51
C ALA A 209 9.24 2.94 -6.20
N LEU A 210 8.68 4.05 -5.71
CA LEU A 210 8.98 5.39 -6.23
C LEU A 210 10.44 5.78 -5.97
N ALA A 211 10.97 5.46 -4.81
CA ALA A 211 12.37 5.73 -4.50
C ALA A 211 13.33 4.87 -5.34
N ALA A 212 12.98 3.63 -5.66
CA ALA A 212 13.75 2.81 -6.59
C ALA A 212 13.85 3.45 -7.98
N ALA A 213 12.79 4.16 -8.40
CA ALA A 213 12.78 4.98 -9.61
C ALA A 213 13.57 6.31 -9.49
N GLY A 214 14.10 6.62 -8.31
CA GLY A 214 14.80 7.88 -8.03
C GLY A 214 13.92 9.05 -7.65
N VAL A 215 12.62 8.84 -7.43
CA VAL A 215 11.73 9.87 -6.90
C VAL A 215 12.10 10.13 -5.44
N ARG A 216 12.23 11.40 -5.06
CA ARG A 216 12.51 11.79 -3.68
C ARG A 216 11.36 11.36 -2.77
N MET A 217 11.66 10.60 -1.72
CA MET A 217 10.67 10.06 -0.80
C MET A 217 11.10 10.22 0.65
N GLY A 218 10.15 10.15 1.57
CA GLY A 218 10.42 10.11 2.99
C GLY A 218 11.18 8.84 3.41
N TRP A 219 11.87 8.91 4.55
CA TRP A 219 12.62 7.77 5.10
C TRP A 219 11.72 6.61 5.47
N TRP A 220 10.50 6.91 5.96
CA TRP A 220 9.45 5.94 6.26
C TRP A 220 8.09 6.53 5.90
N THR A 221 7.31 5.83 5.09
CA THR A 221 6.06 6.35 4.49
C THR A 221 4.85 5.45 4.80
N PRO A 222 4.50 5.22 6.07
CA PRO A 222 3.44 4.26 6.44
C PRO A 222 2.02 4.75 6.13
N PHE A 223 1.84 6.03 5.84
CA PHE A 223 0.55 6.66 5.59
C PHE A 223 0.46 7.23 4.17
N PRO A 224 -0.73 7.29 3.55
CA PRO A 224 -0.89 7.88 2.22
C PRO A 224 -0.32 9.30 2.13
N TRP A 225 -0.58 10.15 3.13
CA TRP A 225 -0.07 11.51 3.15
C TRP A 225 1.47 11.55 3.11
N THR A 226 2.15 10.62 3.80
CA THR A 226 3.62 10.58 3.83
C THR A 226 4.24 10.17 2.49
N VAL A 227 3.47 9.55 1.60
CA VAL A 227 3.83 9.32 0.19
C VAL A 227 3.52 10.58 -0.63
N MET A 228 2.24 11.00 -0.62
CA MET A 228 1.72 12.02 -1.53
C MET A 228 2.36 13.41 -1.37
N ARG A 229 2.86 13.74 -0.19
CA ARG A 229 3.54 15.01 0.04
C ARG A 229 4.84 15.22 -0.75
N TRP A 230 5.43 14.15 -1.27
CA TRP A 230 6.68 14.20 -2.04
C TRP A 230 6.47 14.34 -3.56
N LEU A 231 5.23 14.28 -4.00
CA LEU A 231 4.84 14.27 -5.40
C LEU A 231 4.29 15.62 -5.89
#